data_4a517ac0dc8c4983f63e2304bf95b9b0
#
_entry.id   4a517ac0dc8c4983f63e2304bf95b9b0
#
_cell.length_a   1.000
_cell.length_b   1.000
_cell.length_c   1.000
_cell.angle_alpha   90.00
_cell.angle_beta   90.00
_cell.angle_gamma   90.00
#
_symmetry.space_group_name_H-M   'P 1'
#
loop_
_entity.id
_entity.type
_entity.pdbx_description
1 polymer ?
#
loop_
_entity_poly.entity_id
_entity_poly.type
_entity_poly.pdbx_seq_one_letter_code
_entity_poly.pdbx_strand_id
1 'polypeptide(L)'
;MDSAVADWAGSGLAYLTGPRDGPPDYSRVAVLAEARRVTADITRLTGVEVDAAPMLTGRAALRGLSRHGRISAGGATRLLPTADGWCAIALPREDDIEALPALLETDTPPAEPWPAVSAWAAKHSSTAVVARAQLLDIAAAALGEATASVPTVRSVADTAAPRRVDGLLVADFSSLWAGPLCTQLLARAGAVVVKVESFARPDGSRRGEPAFFDWMNFGKLSYAIDFDNDIDALRELLAAADVVIEASRPAAFARRGLSANAIPGRAGRVWLRISGYTGQPGRTAFGDDAAVAGGLVGEGADGPVFCGDA
;
A
#
# COMPACT_ATOMS: atom_id res chain seq x y z
N MET A 1 -15.72 29.86 -2.20
CA MET A 1 -15.36 28.48 -1.87
C MET A 1 -13.83 28.45 -1.82
N ASP A 2 -13.26 27.92 -0.77
CA ASP A 2 -11.81 27.81 -0.64
C ASP A 2 -11.25 27.03 -1.84
N SER A 3 -10.17 27.50 -2.44
CA SER A 3 -9.56 26.89 -3.64
C SER A 3 -9.22 25.42 -3.42
N ALA A 4 -8.79 25.05 -2.20
CA ALA A 4 -8.48 23.67 -1.84
C ALA A 4 -9.71 22.75 -1.84
N VAL A 5 -10.88 23.27 -1.42
CA VAL A 5 -12.16 22.54 -1.46
C VAL A 5 -12.60 22.31 -2.90
N ALA A 6 -12.45 23.34 -3.76
CA ALA A 6 -12.79 23.21 -5.19
C ALA A 6 -11.87 22.18 -5.89
N ASP A 7 -10.59 22.20 -5.58
CA ASP A 7 -9.61 21.26 -6.08
C ASP A 7 -9.92 19.82 -5.66
N TRP A 8 -10.24 19.61 -4.37
CA TRP A 8 -10.63 18.30 -3.85
C TRP A 8 -11.89 17.78 -4.53
N ALA A 9 -12.91 18.63 -4.70
CA ALA A 9 -14.13 18.27 -5.40
C ALA A 9 -13.86 17.85 -6.86
N GLY A 10 -13.02 18.62 -7.56
CA GLY A 10 -12.68 18.36 -8.96
C GLY A 10 -11.74 17.17 -9.19
N SER A 11 -11.01 16.71 -8.17
CA SER A 11 -10.06 15.60 -8.27
C SER A 11 -10.69 14.20 -8.28
N GLY A 12 -11.96 14.08 -7.88
CA GLY A 12 -12.62 12.81 -7.62
C GLY A 12 -12.51 12.31 -6.18
N LEU A 13 -11.61 12.86 -5.35
CA LEU A 13 -11.42 12.42 -3.95
C LEU A 13 -12.66 12.70 -3.09
N ALA A 14 -13.40 13.77 -3.35
CA ALA A 14 -14.68 14.02 -2.70
C ALA A 14 -15.73 12.92 -2.98
N TYR A 15 -15.64 12.26 -4.13
CA TYR A 15 -16.49 11.14 -4.48
C TYR A 15 -16.17 9.88 -3.70
N LEU A 16 -14.94 9.77 -3.19
CA LEU A 16 -14.42 8.62 -2.44
C LEU A 16 -14.42 8.83 -0.93
N THR A 17 -14.64 10.05 -0.44
CA THR A 17 -14.53 10.40 0.99
C THR A 17 -15.85 10.91 1.53
N GLY A 18 -16.33 10.28 2.59
CA GLY A 18 -17.57 10.66 3.25
C GLY A 18 -18.55 9.51 3.50
N PRO A 19 -19.68 9.77 4.15
CA PRO A 19 -20.75 8.80 4.34
C PRO A 19 -21.31 8.29 2.99
N ARG A 20 -21.76 7.05 2.95
CA ARG A 20 -22.30 6.43 1.73
C ARG A 20 -23.41 7.26 1.08
N ASP A 21 -24.42 7.61 1.87
CA ASP A 21 -25.62 8.31 1.41
C ASP A 21 -25.64 9.79 1.87
N GLY A 22 -24.48 10.30 2.31
CA GLY A 22 -24.32 11.67 2.82
C GLY A 22 -23.45 12.56 1.92
N PRO A 23 -23.20 13.79 2.37
CA PRO A 23 -22.33 14.71 1.65
C PRO A 23 -20.88 14.21 1.61
N PRO A 24 -20.10 14.64 0.59
CA PRO A 24 -18.66 14.44 0.61
C PRO A 24 -18.01 15.09 1.83
N ASP A 25 -16.93 14.47 2.33
CA ASP A 25 -16.09 15.05 3.36
C ASP A 25 -14.89 15.77 2.75
N TYR A 26 -14.57 16.95 3.28
CA TYR A 26 -13.49 17.82 2.83
C TYR A 26 -12.40 18.03 3.91
N SER A 27 -12.44 17.31 5.02
CA SER A 27 -11.51 17.50 6.14
C SER A 27 -10.05 17.22 5.78
N ARG A 28 -9.81 16.49 4.68
CA ARG A 28 -8.48 16.04 4.23
C ARG A 28 -7.99 16.68 2.94
N VAL A 29 -8.49 17.85 2.57
CA VAL A 29 -8.08 18.56 1.34
C VAL A 29 -6.58 18.79 1.21
N ALA A 30 -5.85 18.89 2.32
CA ALA A 30 -4.40 19.06 2.33
C ALA A 30 -3.65 17.86 1.70
N VAL A 31 -4.25 16.64 1.69
CA VAL A 31 -3.64 15.45 1.09
C VAL A 31 -3.40 15.65 -0.41
N LEU A 32 -4.36 16.23 -1.13
CA LEU A 32 -4.20 16.51 -2.55
C LEU A 32 -3.11 17.54 -2.82
N ALA A 33 -3.02 18.58 -1.99
CA ALA A 33 -1.99 19.61 -2.12
C ALA A 33 -0.60 19.01 -1.93
N GLU A 34 -0.42 18.13 -0.94
CA GLU A 34 0.84 17.43 -0.71
C GLU A 34 1.17 16.45 -1.86
N ALA A 35 0.19 15.70 -2.36
CA ALA A 35 0.39 14.84 -3.53
C ALA A 35 0.82 15.63 -4.77
N ARG A 36 0.23 16.81 -5.01
CA ARG A 36 0.65 17.70 -6.10
C ARG A 36 2.07 18.21 -5.93
N ARG A 37 2.47 18.53 -4.69
CA ARG A 37 3.86 18.93 -4.41
C ARG A 37 4.83 17.80 -4.76
N VAL A 38 4.51 16.56 -4.36
CA VAL A 38 5.33 15.37 -4.68
C VAL A 38 5.39 15.14 -6.20
N THR A 39 4.26 15.20 -6.90
CA THR A 39 4.24 14.99 -8.36
C THR A 39 4.99 16.09 -9.11
N ALA A 40 4.96 17.34 -8.64
CA ALA A 40 5.76 18.43 -9.20
C ALA A 40 7.27 18.17 -9.03
N ASP A 41 7.70 17.65 -7.87
CA ASP A 41 9.08 17.24 -7.64
C ASP A 41 9.50 16.09 -8.57
N ILE A 42 8.64 15.09 -8.79
CA ILE A 42 8.88 14.00 -9.73
C ILE A 42 9.07 14.58 -11.15
N THR A 43 8.15 15.44 -11.59
CA THR A 43 8.24 16.09 -12.91
C THR A 43 9.55 16.88 -13.06
N ARG A 44 9.91 17.65 -12.07
CA ARG A 44 11.17 18.44 -12.08
C ARG A 44 12.42 17.55 -12.15
N LEU A 45 12.42 16.40 -11.47
CA LEU A 45 13.58 15.50 -11.40
C LEU A 45 13.69 14.58 -12.60
N THR A 46 12.58 14.19 -13.21
CA THR A 46 12.55 13.15 -14.25
C THR A 46 12.12 13.66 -15.63
N GLY A 47 11.46 14.81 -15.69
CA GLY A 47 10.80 15.32 -16.91
C GLY A 47 9.46 14.62 -17.20
N VAL A 48 9.02 13.69 -16.37
CA VAL A 48 7.74 12.98 -16.53
C VAL A 48 6.62 13.81 -15.93
N GLU A 49 5.68 14.24 -16.75
CA GLU A 49 4.48 14.92 -16.27
C GLU A 49 3.58 13.94 -15.52
N VAL A 50 3.23 14.29 -14.28
CA VAL A 50 2.41 13.48 -13.38
C VAL A 50 1.31 14.35 -12.78
N ASP A 51 0.05 13.99 -13.02
CA ASP A 51 -1.09 14.58 -12.31
C ASP A 51 -1.41 13.74 -11.06
N ALA A 52 -1.42 14.39 -9.90
CA ALA A 52 -1.68 13.74 -8.63
C ALA A 52 -3.10 13.17 -8.51
N ALA A 53 -4.11 13.86 -9.08
CA ALA A 53 -5.50 13.44 -8.94
C ALA A 53 -5.77 12.05 -9.55
N PRO A 54 -5.45 11.77 -10.82
CA PRO A 54 -5.56 10.42 -11.37
C PRO A 54 -4.72 9.38 -10.61
N MET A 55 -3.54 9.75 -10.08
CA MET A 55 -2.72 8.80 -9.32
C MET A 55 -3.43 8.34 -8.04
N LEU A 56 -4.22 9.19 -7.41
CA LEU A 56 -4.97 8.90 -6.18
C LEU A 56 -6.35 8.29 -6.43
N THR A 57 -6.98 8.56 -7.59
CA THR A 57 -8.39 8.20 -7.84
C THR A 57 -8.58 7.22 -8.99
N GLY A 58 -7.55 6.96 -9.78
CA GLY A 58 -7.66 6.20 -11.02
C GLY A 58 -8.07 4.74 -10.80
N ARG A 59 -7.60 4.07 -9.73
CA ARG A 59 -8.06 2.73 -9.38
C ARG A 59 -9.56 2.71 -9.10
N ALA A 60 -10.02 3.68 -8.33
CA ALA A 60 -11.45 3.80 -8.02
C ALA A 60 -12.27 4.09 -9.27
N ALA A 61 -11.80 4.94 -10.17
CA ALA A 61 -12.45 5.24 -11.43
C ALA A 61 -12.57 3.99 -12.33
N LEU A 62 -11.48 3.22 -12.48
CA LEU A 62 -11.47 1.98 -13.25
C LEU A 62 -12.45 0.93 -12.71
N ARG A 63 -12.63 0.88 -11.39
CA ARG A 63 -13.50 -0.10 -10.72
C ARG A 63 -14.89 0.41 -10.40
N GLY A 64 -15.22 1.65 -10.73
CA GLY A 64 -16.51 2.26 -10.39
C GLY A 64 -16.75 2.37 -8.87
N LEU A 65 -15.67 2.59 -8.09
CA LEU A 65 -15.76 2.67 -6.63
C LEU A 65 -16.26 4.05 -6.20
N SER A 66 -16.92 4.08 -5.07
CA SER A 66 -17.40 5.30 -4.43
C SER A 66 -17.24 5.21 -2.91
N ARG A 67 -17.49 6.33 -2.21
CA ARG A 67 -17.45 6.37 -0.75
C ARG A 67 -18.50 5.45 -0.13
N HIS A 68 -18.12 4.75 0.91
CA HIS A 68 -18.98 3.83 1.67
C HIS A 68 -18.91 4.08 3.19
N GLY A 69 -18.50 5.26 3.61
CA GLY A 69 -18.44 5.64 5.03
C GLY A 69 -17.37 4.82 5.78
N ARG A 70 -17.81 3.91 6.62
CA ARG A 70 -16.92 3.03 7.42
C ARG A 70 -16.47 1.76 6.70
N ILE A 71 -16.87 1.56 5.47
CA ILE A 71 -16.37 0.49 4.61
C ILE A 71 -15.44 1.15 3.60
N SER A 72 -14.24 0.62 3.39
CA SER A 72 -13.33 1.15 2.38
C SER A 72 -13.96 1.06 0.99
N ALA A 73 -13.56 1.93 0.08
CA ALA A 73 -14.10 1.97 -1.28
C ALA A 73 -14.01 0.59 -1.98
N GLY A 74 -12.92 -0.15 -1.73
CA GLY A 74 -12.73 -1.52 -2.22
C GLY A 74 -13.51 -2.60 -1.46
N GLY A 75 -14.13 -2.28 -0.32
CA GLY A 75 -15.01 -3.15 0.46
C GLY A 75 -14.32 -4.12 1.43
N ALA A 76 -13.01 -4.28 1.33
CA ALA A 76 -12.27 -5.29 2.10
C ALA A 76 -11.87 -4.85 3.51
N THR A 77 -11.93 -3.55 3.81
CA THR A 77 -11.55 -2.99 5.12
C THR A 77 -12.73 -2.30 5.77
N ARG A 78 -12.85 -2.43 7.09
CA ARG A 78 -13.88 -1.71 7.87
C ARG A 78 -13.29 -0.97 9.04
N LEU A 79 -13.79 0.24 9.27
CA LEU A 79 -13.64 1.00 10.50
C LEU A 79 -14.66 0.50 11.51
N LEU A 80 -14.17 0.01 12.64
CA LEU A 80 -14.98 -0.63 13.68
C LEU A 80 -14.81 0.13 15.01
N PRO A 81 -15.89 0.37 15.74
CA PRO A 81 -15.80 0.88 17.09
C PRO A 81 -15.17 -0.19 18.00
N THR A 82 -14.36 0.25 18.95
CA THR A 82 -13.75 -0.55 20.01
C THR A 82 -14.19 -0.03 21.37
N ALA A 83 -13.81 -0.69 22.45
CA ALA A 83 -14.17 -0.24 23.80
C ALA A 83 -13.59 1.16 24.15
N ASP A 84 -12.53 1.59 23.47
CA ASP A 84 -11.77 2.81 23.77
C ASP A 84 -11.56 3.74 22.58
N GLY A 85 -12.13 3.42 21.41
CA GLY A 85 -11.96 4.24 20.22
C GLY A 85 -12.36 3.52 18.92
N TRP A 86 -11.47 3.52 17.93
CA TRP A 86 -11.71 2.96 16.61
C TRP A 86 -10.51 2.15 16.12
N CYS A 87 -10.79 1.10 15.35
CA CYS A 87 -9.76 0.37 14.61
C CYS A 87 -10.22 0.11 13.15
N ALA A 88 -9.26 -0.15 12.28
CA ALA A 88 -9.49 -0.75 10.98
C ALA A 88 -9.09 -2.21 11.02
N ILE A 89 -9.87 -3.08 10.37
CA ILE A 89 -9.52 -4.48 10.08
C ILE A 89 -9.73 -4.71 8.60
N ALA A 90 -8.73 -5.28 7.93
CA ALA A 90 -8.77 -5.61 6.51
C ALA A 90 -8.81 -7.15 6.33
N LEU A 91 -9.76 -7.63 5.52
CA LEU A 91 -9.95 -9.04 5.21
C LEU A 91 -9.99 -9.25 3.68
N PRO A 92 -8.91 -8.90 2.95
CA PRO A 92 -8.90 -9.00 1.48
C PRO A 92 -8.56 -10.40 0.97
N ARG A 93 -8.10 -11.32 1.81
CA ARG A 93 -7.63 -12.67 1.43
C ARG A 93 -8.55 -13.74 1.99
N GLU A 94 -8.62 -14.89 1.34
CA GLU A 94 -9.31 -16.07 1.88
C GLU A 94 -8.71 -16.50 3.22
N ASP A 95 -7.38 -16.51 3.34
CA ASP A 95 -6.66 -16.81 4.59
C ASP A 95 -7.11 -15.90 5.75
N ASP A 96 -7.46 -14.64 5.50
CA ASP A 96 -7.97 -13.72 6.53
C ASP A 96 -9.33 -14.17 7.06
N ILE A 97 -10.19 -14.67 6.18
CA ILE A 97 -11.51 -15.20 6.54
C ILE A 97 -11.37 -16.53 7.30
N GLU A 98 -10.46 -17.41 6.86
CA GLU A 98 -10.16 -18.68 7.53
C GLU A 98 -9.58 -18.47 8.94
N ALA A 99 -8.88 -17.36 9.17
CA ALA A 99 -8.33 -17.02 10.49
C ALA A 99 -9.37 -16.44 11.47
N LEU A 100 -10.62 -16.14 11.04
CA LEU A 100 -11.62 -15.51 11.90
C LEU A 100 -11.99 -16.31 13.15
N PRO A 101 -12.11 -17.66 13.14
CA PRO A 101 -12.34 -18.40 14.37
C PRO A 101 -11.26 -18.13 15.43
N ALA A 102 -10.00 -18.09 15.00
CA ALA A 102 -8.88 -17.79 15.88
C ALA A 102 -8.89 -16.32 16.35
N LEU A 103 -9.27 -15.37 15.49
CA LEU A 103 -9.42 -13.95 15.85
C LEU A 103 -10.50 -13.79 16.93
N LEU A 104 -11.64 -14.41 16.73
CA LEU A 104 -12.85 -14.28 17.57
C LEU A 104 -12.85 -15.19 18.80
N GLU A 105 -11.85 -16.08 18.92
CA GLU A 105 -11.76 -17.11 19.98
C GLU A 105 -12.99 -18.04 19.99
N THR A 106 -13.41 -18.50 18.80
CA THR A 106 -14.54 -19.41 18.60
C THR A 106 -14.10 -20.67 17.88
N ASP A 107 -14.82 -21.79 18.13
CA ASP A 107 -14.50 -23.08 17.50
C ASP A 107 -14.97 -23.19 16.05
N THR A 108 -15.87 -22.32 15.62
CA THR A 108 -16.50 -22.40 14.29
C THR A 108 -16.43 -21.05 13.57
N PRO A 109 -16.29 -21.08 12.23
CA PRO A 109 -16.38 -19.88 11.42
C PRO A 109 -17.74 -19.18 11.59
N PRO A 110 -17.75 -17.84 11.69
CA PRO A 110 -19.00 -17.09 11.74
C PRO A 110 -19.72 -17.17 10.39
N ALA A 111 -21.04 -17.36 10.40
CA ALA A 111 -21.85 -17.35 9.18
C ALA A 111 -21.73 -16.04 8.40
N GLU A 112 -21.66 -14.93 9.13
CA GLU A 112 -21.40 -13.61 8.58
C GLU A 112 -20.17 -13.00 9.26
N PRO A 113 -19.04 -12.85 8.54
CA PRO A 113 -17.78 -12.38 9.09
C PRO A 113 -17.88 -11.01 9.80
N TRP A 114 -18.41 -10.02 9.13
CA TRP A 114 -18.35 -8.65 9.61
C TRP A 114 -19.20 -8.34 10.84
N PRO A 115 -20.45 -8.82 10.97
CA PRO A 115 -21.21 -8.68 12.21
C PRO A 115 -20.49 -9.29 13.41
N ALA A 116 -19.89 -10.48 13.26
CA ALA A 116 -19.16 -11.15 14.33
C ALA A 116 -17.89 -10.38 14.73
N VAL A 117 -17.09 -9.94 13.75
CA VAL A 117 -15.87 -9.13 13.98
C VAL A 117 -16.23 -7.81 14.66
N SER A 118 -17.29 -7.13 14.21
CA SER A 118 -17.74 -5.87 14.82
C SER A 118 -18.18 -6.05 16.27
N ALA A 119 -18.97 -7.09 16.56
CA ALA A 119 -19.44 -7.38 17.91
C ALA A 119 -18.28 -7.78 18.85
N TRP A 120 -17.25 -8.44 18.33
CA TRP A 120 -16.06 -8.79 19.07
C TRP A 120 -15.20 -7.54 19.32
N ALA A 121 -14.90 -6.75 18.30
CA ALA A 121 -14.08 -5.54 18.39
C ALA A 121 -14.65 -4.55 19.42
N ALA A 122 -15.97 -4.35 19.44
CA ALA A 122 -16.65 -3.45 20.37
C ALA A 122 -16.44 -3.79 21.86
N LYS A 123 -16.02 -5.01 22.17
CA LYS A 123 -15.75 -5.47 23.55
C LYS A 123 -14.29 -5.36 23.98
N HIS A 124 -13.40 -5.06 23.03
CA HIS A 124 -11.95 -5.03 23.27
C HIS A 124 -11.40 -3.64 23.03
N SER A 125 -10.25 -3.33 23.66
CA SER A 125 -9.53 -2.11 23.34
C SER A 125 -8.94 -2.18 21.93
N SER A 126 -8.77 -1.04 21.29
CA SER A 126 -8.17 -0.96 19.95
C SER A 126 -6.79 -1.62 19.89
N THR A 127 -5.98 -1.46 20.93
CA THR A 127 -4.67 -2.10 21.05
C THR A 127 -4.76 -3.62 21.18
N ALA A 128 -5.75 -4.15 21.92
CA ALA A 128 -5.97 -5.60 22.02
C ALA A 128 -6.43 -6.20 20.70
N VAL A 129 -7.33 -5.52 19.98
CA VAL A 129 -7.78 -5.92 18.63
C VAL A 129 -6.59 -6.02 17.68
N VAL A 130 -5.75 -4.96 17.63
CA VAL A 130 -4.57 -4.92 16.74
C VAL A 130 -3.56 -6.00 17.12
N ALA A 131 -3.26 -6.17 18.41
CA ALA A 131 -2.32 -7.20 18.86
C ALA A 131 -2.78 -8.61 18.46
N ARG A 132 -4.07 -8.90 18.63
CA ARG A 132 -4.64 -10.20 18.25
C ARG A 132 -4.60 -10.43 16.75
N ALA A 133 -4.97 -9.42 15.94
CA ALA A 133 -4.93 -9.48 14.49
C ALA A 133 -3.49 -9.72 13.97
N GLN A 134 -2.50 -9.07 14.56
CA GLN A 134 -1.08 -9.25 14.19
C GLN A 134 -0.58 -10.67 14.41
N LEU A 135 -1.02 -11.37 15.47
CA LEU A 135 -0.65 -12.77 15.72
C LEU A 135 -1.14 -13.71 14.61
N LEU A 136 -2.20 -13.31 13.90
CA LEU A 136 -2.85 -14.06 12.84
C LEU A 136 -2.51 -13.54 11.44
N ASP A 137 -1.55 -12.64 11.33
CA ASP A 137 -1.18 -11.97 10.07
C ASP A 137 -2.34 -11.19 9.39
N ILE A 138 -3.40 -10.87 10.12
CA ILE A 138 -4.50 -10.02 9.66
C ILE A 138 -4.06 -8.55 9.76
N ALA A 139 -4.23 -7.80 8.67
CA ALA A 139 -3.93 -6.38 8.67
C ALA A 139 -4.98 -5.62 9.50
N ALA A 140 -4.50 -4.90 10.51
CA ALA A 140 -5.34 -4.10 11.39
C ALA A 140 -4.55 -2.93 11.99
N ALA A 141 -5.25 -1.83 12.30
CA ALA A 141 -4.66 -0.65 12.92
C ALA A 141 -5.65 0.02 13.88
N ALA A 142 -5.15 0.53 15.01
CA ALA A 142 -5.89 1.50 15.79
C ALA A 142 -5.83 2.88 15.12
N LEU A 143 -6.91 3.62 15.18
CA LEU A 143 -6.97 4.96 14.59
C LEU A 143 -5.92 5.88 15.20
N GLY A 144 -5.04 6.40 14.36
CA GLY A 144 -4.02 7.36 14.78
C GLY A 144 -2.88 6.76 15.62
N GLU A 145 -2.68 5.43 15.61
CA GLU A 145 -1.61 4.79 16.38
C GLU A 145 -0.20 5.11 15.87
N ALA A 146 -0.07 5.44 14.59
CA ALA A 146 1.21 5.74 13.98
C ALA A 146 1.55 7.23 14.11
N THR A 147 2.78 7.51 14.48
CA THR A 147 3.36 8.86 14.41
C THR A 147 3.97 9.10 13.05
N ALA A 148 3.81 10.33 12.54
CA ALA A 148 4.45 10.73 11.30
C ALA A 148 5.97 10.57 11.41
N SER A 149 6.57 9.94 10.41
CA SER A 149 8.02 9.73 10.35
C SER A 149 8.51 9.98 8.92
N VAL A 150 9.76 10.43 8.82
CA VAL A 150 10.44 10.54 7.53
C VAL A 150 10.99 9.17 7.12
N PRO A 151 11.16 8.92 5.81
CA PRO A 151 11.81 7.72 5.34
C PRO A 151 13.21 7.56 5.97
N THR A 152 13.53 6.35 6.42
CA THR A 152 14.85 6.05 6.95
C THR A 152 15.81 5.76 5.80
N VAL A 153 16.88 6.52 5.69
CA VAL A 153 17.95 6.31 4.72
C VAL A 153 19.18 5.75 5.43
N ARG A 154 19.71 4.66 4.91
CA ARG A 154 20.93 4.02 5.45
C ARG A 154 21.90 3.72 4.31
N SER A 155 23.16 4.13 4.43
CA SER A 155 24.20 3.73 3.49
C SER A 155 24.59 2.27 3.73
N VAL A 156 24.54 1.45 2.69
CA VAL A 156 24.94 0.05 2.71
C VAL A 156 26.06 -0.28 1.71
N ALA A 157 26.45 0.70 0.89
CA ALA A 157 27.54 0.63 -0.08
C ALA A 157 28.05 2.03 -0.38
N ASP A 158 29.10 2.14 -1.19
CA ASP A 158 29.63 3.41 -1.63
C ASP A 158 28.61 4.22 -2.44
N THR A 159 28.67 5.53 -2.28
CA THR A 159 27.89 6.46 -3.11
C THR A 159 28.50 6.58 -4.49
N ALA A 160 27.69 6.95 -5.47
CA ALA A 160 28.14 7.30 -6.82
C ALA A 160 27.66 8.70 -7.20
N ALA A 161 28.23 9.27 -8.25
CA ALA A 161 27.73 10.51 -8.82
C ALA A 161 26.25 10.35 -9.26
N PRO A 162 25.45 11.41 -9.14
CA PRO A 162 24.07 11.38 -9.61
C PRO A 162 23.96 10.96 -11.08
N ARG A 163 23.01 10.10 -11.38
CA ARG A 163 22.75 9.60 -12.74
C ARG A 163 21.33 9.98 -13.15
N ARG A 164 21.10 10.08 -14.46
CA ARG A 164 19.74 10.19 -15.02
C ARG A 164 19.03 8.86 -14.84
N VAL A 165 17.70 8.90 -14.83
CA VAL A 165 16.85 7.69 -14.72
C VAL A 165 16.90 6.84 -15.99
N ASP A 166 17.10 7.48 -17.14
CA ASP A 166 17.19 6.81 -18.44
C ASP A 166 18.26 5.72 -18.46
N GLY A 167 17.88 4.52 -18.87
CA GLY A 167 18.74 3.33 -18.95
C GLY A 167 19.06 2.67 -17.61
N LEU A 168 18.55 3.13 -16.46
CA LEU A 168 18.70 2.40 -15.20
C LEU A 168 17.95 1.08 -15.24
N LEU A 169 18.54 0.02 -14.72
CA LEU A 169 17.87 -1.26 -14.49
C LEU A 169 17.18 -1.25 -13.12
N VAL A 170 15.88 -1.42 -13.14
CA VAL A 170 15.02 -1.45 -11.94
C VAL A 170 14.43 -2.85 -11.76
N ALA A 171 14.71 -3.50 -10.64
CA ALA A 171 14.08 -4.75 -10.24
C ALA A 171 12.89 -4.47 -9.30
N ASP A 172 11.68 -4.71 -9.79
CA ASP A 172 10.41 -4.42 -9.12
C ASP A 172 9.82 -5.69 -8.50
N PHE A 173 10.02 -5.90 -7.19
CA PHE A 173 9.43 -6.98 -6.40
C PHE A 173 8.23 -6.51 -5.58
N SER A 174 7.63 -5.40 -5.95
CA SER A 174 6.46 -4.86 -5.27
C SER A 174 5.16 -5.37 -5.90
N SER A 175 4.05 -5.15 -5.21
CA SER A 175 2.72 -5.58 -5.66
C SER A 175 1.69 -4.51 -5.37
N LEU A 176 0.53 -4.64 -5.98
CA LEU A 176 -0.65 -3.82 -5.80
C LEU A 176 -0.47 -2.41 -6.39
N TRP A 177 -0.17 -1.38 -5.56
CA TRP A 177 -0.24 0.01 -6.00
C TRP A 177 1.06 0.81 -5.79
N ALA A 178 1.49 1.08 -4.56
CA ALA A 178 2.54 2.07 -4.26
C ALA A 178 3.88 1.77 -4.96
N GLY A 179 4.36 0.54 -4.87
CA GLY A 179 5.59 0.12 -5.54
C GLY A 179 5.46 0.07 -7.06
N PRO A 180 4.42 -0.60 -7.61
CA PRO A 180 4.17 -0.61 -9.04
C PRO A 180 3.99 0.78 -9.65
N LEU A 181 3.35 1.73 -8.96
CA LEU A 181 3.26 3.13 -9.39
C LEU A 181 4.63 3.80 -9.44
N CYS A 182 5.44 3.63 -8.39
CA CYS A 182 6.79 4.17 -8.34
C CYS A 182 7.62 3.68 -9.53
N THR A 183 7.62 2.37 -9.80
CA THR A 183 8.39 1.78 -10.90
C THR A 183 7.81 2.11 -12.27
N GLN A 184 6.50 2.32 -12.38
CA GLN A 184 5.86 2.79 -13.60
C GLN A 184 6.32 4.22 -13.96
N LEU A 185 6.45 5.11 -12.96
CA LEU A 185 6.99 6.45 -13.18
C LEU A 185 8.46 6.41 -13.59
N LEU A 186 9.26 5.50 -13.02
CA LEU A 186 10.65 5.28 -13.44
C LEU A 186 10.71 4.74 -14.88
N ALA A 187 9.82 3.82 -15.27
CA ALA A 187 9.74 3.34 -16.66
C ALA A 187 9.41 4.47 -17.64
N ARG A 188 8.46 5.35 -17.28
CA ARG A 188 8.15 6.55 -18.08
C ARG A 188 9.33 7.52 -18.19
N ALA A 189 10.21 7.53 -17.20
CA ALA A 189 11.44 8.31 -17.21
C ALA A 189 12.61 7.66 -17.97
N GLY A 190 12.37 6.51 -18.62
CA GLY A 190 13.35 5.81 -19.47
C GLY A 190 14.10 4.67 -18.77
N ALA A 191 13.75 4.29 -17.53
CA ALA A 191 14.33 3.12 -16.89
C ALA A 191 13.83 1.81 -17.54
N VAL A 192 14.71 0.79 -17.54
CA VAL A 192 14.33 -0.59 -17.87
C VAL A 192 13.84 -1.25 -16.59
N VAL A 193 12.51 -1.41 -16.47
CA VAL A 193 11.89 -2.01 -15.29
C VAL A 193 11.55 -3.46 -15.53
N VAL A 194 12.02 -4.34 -14.64
CA VAL A 194 11.67 -5.76 -14.62
C VAL A 194 10.73 -6.00 -13.45
N LYS A 195 9.45 -6.24 -13.73
CA LYS A 195 8.45 -6.69 -12.77
C LYS A 195 8.68 -8.16 -12.48
N VAL A 196 9.09 -8.47 -11.25
CA VAL A 196 9.42 -9.83 -10.83
C VAL A 196 8.28 -10.39 -9.98
N GLU A 197 7.78 -11.56 -10.35
CA GLU A 197 6.69 -12.23 -9.65
C GLU A 197 7.02 -13.70 -9.42
N SER A 198 6.59 -14.24 -8.27
CA SER A 198 6.64 -15.69 -8.05
C SER A 198 5.44 -16.37 -8.73
N PHE A 199 5.67 -17.52 -9.37
CA PHE A 199 4.57 -18.35 -9.88
C PHE A 199 3.57 -18.72 -8.79
N ALA A 200 4.05 -19.00 -7.57
CA ALA A 200 3.19 -19.39 -6.46
C ALA A 200 2.37 -18.23 -5.87
N ARG A 201 2.86 -17.00 -6.00
CA ARG A 201 2.22 -15.80 -5.44
C ARG A 201 2.35 -14.64 -6.42
N PRO A 202 1.57 -14.63 -7.50
CA PRO A 202 1.53 -13.49 -8.42
C PRO A 202 0.95 -12.25 -7.73
N ASP A 203 1.16 -11.09 -8.35
CA ASP A 203 0.59 -9.82 -7.87
C ASP A 203 -0.93 -9.94 -7.69
N GLY A 204 -1.42 -9.58 -6.51
CA GLY A 204 -2.85 -9.63 -6.18
C GLY A 204 -3.73 -8.79 -7.10
N SER A 205 -3.18 -7.73 -7.70
CA SER A 205 -3.91 -6.89 -8.66
C SER A 205 -4.29 -7.62 -9.96
N ARG A 206 -3.62 -8.74 -10.29
CA ARG A 206 -4.00 -9.60 -11.44
C ARG A 206 -5.36 -10.27 -11.29
N ARG A 207 -5.83 -10.45 -10.05
CA ARG A 207 -7.16 -11.02 -9.75
C ARG A 207 -8.28 -9.98 -9.75
N GLY A 208 -7.91 -8.70 -9.84
CA GLY A 208 -8.85 -7.58 -9.85
C GLY A 208 -9.21 -7.12 -11.28
N GLU A 209 -9.42 -5.81 -11.42
CA GLU A 209 -9.66 -5.17 -12.71
C GLU A 209 -8.38 -5.19 -13.57
N PRO A 210 -8.37 -5.88 -14.73
CA PRO A 210 -7.16 -5.99 -15.57
C PRO A 210 -6.58 -4.64 -15.96
N ALA A 211 -7.43 -3.64 -16.25
CA ALA A 211 -7.00 -2.31 -16.63
C ALA A 211 -6.17 -1.63 -15.53
N PHE A 212 -6.41 -1.95 -14.25
CA PHE A 212 -5.60 -1.43 -13.16
C PHE A 212 -4.20 -2.05 -13.14
N PHE A 213 -4.10 -3.38 -13.33
CA PHE A 213 -2.80 -4.05 -13.44
C PHE A 213 -2.00 -3.50 -14.63
N ASP A 214 -2.65 -3.38 -15.80
CA ASP A 214 -2.03 -2.87 -17.02
C ASP A 214 -1.55 -1.43 -16.84
N TRP A 215 -2.35 -0.57 -16.23
CA TRP A 215 -1.97 0.81 -15.95
C TRP A 215 -0.71 0.90 -15.08
N MET A 216 -0.63 0.10 -14.02
CA MET A 216 0.53 0.08 -13.11
C MET A 216 1.78 -0.56 -13.72
N ASN A 217 1.63 -1.44 -14.72
CA ASN A 217 2.74 -2.23 -15.23
C ASN A 217 3.03 -2.04 -16.71
N PHE A 218 2.31 -1.15 -17.40
CA PHE A 218 2.55 -0.85 -18.81
C PHE A 218 4.02 -0.42 -19.03
N GLY A 219 4.63 -1.02 -20.07
CA GLY A 219 6.01 -0.72 -20.45
C GLY A 219 7.10 -1.42 -19.62
N LYS A 220 6.75 -2.20 -18.60
CA LYS A 220 7.69 -3.03 -17.84
C LYS A 220 7.91 -4.38 -18.52
N LEU A 221 9.09 -4.95 -18.34
CA LEU A 221 9.35 -6.35 -18.63
C LEU A 221 8.73 -7.21 -17.53
N SER A 222 8.10 -8.33 -17.89
CA SER A 222 7.52 -9.27 -16.93
C SER A 222 8.45 -10.47 -16.77
N TYR A 223 8.80 -10.79 -15.52
CA TYR A 223 9.63 -11.93 -15.17
C TYR A 223 8.96 -12.76 -14.08
N ALA A 224 8.33 -13.84 -14.49
CA ALA A 224 7.76 -14.83 -13.58
C ALA A 224 8.77 -15.94 -13.32
N ILE A 225 9.00 -16.29 -12.06
CA ILE A 225 10.11 -17.16 -11.64
C ILE A 225 9.77 -17.92 -10.35
N ASP A 226 10.39 -19.08 -10.15
CA ASP A 226 10.33 -19.79 -8.89
C ASP A 226 11.37 -19.22 -7.92
N PHE A 227 10.91 -18.58 -6.83
CA PHE A 227 11.80 -17.95 -5.85
C PHE A 227 12.61 -18.93 -5.01
N ASP A 228 12.27 -20.19 -5.01
CA ASP A 228 12.96 -21.22 -4.23
C ASP A 228 13.91 -22.06 -5.09
N ASN A 229 13.56 -22.29 -6.36
CA ASN A 229 14.37 -23.12 -7.26
C ASN A 229 15.32 -22.30 -8.17
N ASP A 230 14.95 -21.04 -8.50
CA ASP A 230 15.72 -20.21 -9.44
C ASP A 230 16.47 -19.06 -8.72
N ILE A 231 16.95 -19.34 -7.50
CA ILE A 231 17.54 -18.33 -6.60
C ILE A 231 18.74 -17.62 -7.20
N ASP A 232 19.55 -18.32 -8.01
CA ASP A 232 20.76 -17.74 -8.60
C ASP A 232 20.41 -16.73 -9.69
N ALA A 233 19.38 -16.97 -10.50
CA ALA A 233 18.89 -16.00 -11.47
C ALA A 233 18.33 -14.71 -10.79
N LEU A 234 17.68 -14.87 -9.62
CA LEU A 234 17.27 -13.71 -8.81
C LEU A 234 18.46 -12.94 -8.26
N ARG A 235 19.52 -13.63 -7.81
CA ARG A 235 20.75 -12.99 -7.34
C ARG A 235 21.45 -12.23 -8.46
N GLU A 236 21.52 -12.80 -9.66
CA GLU A 236 22.09 -12.12 -10.83
C GLU A 236 21.32 -10.85 -11.18
N LEU A 237 19.99 -10.90 -11.23
CA LEU A 237 19.15 -9.74 -11.47
C LEU A 237 19.39 -8.66 -10.38
N LEU A 238 19.37 -9.05 -9.11
CA LEU A 238 19.59 -8.14 -7.99
C LEU A 238 21.01 -7.54 -7.99
N ALA A 239 22.01 -8.34 -8.39
CA ALA A 239 23.38 -7.85 -8.53
C ALA A 239 23.53 -6.82 -9.66
N ALA A 240 22.81 -7.02 -10.76
CA ALA A 240 22.84 -6.14 -11.93
C ALA A 240 22.02 -4.86 -11.72
N ALA A 241 20.95 -4.88 -10.92
CA ALA A 241 20.01 -3.77 -10.76
C ALA A 241 20.65 -2.51 -10.16
N ASP A 242 20.30 -1.36 -10.71
CA ASP A 242 20.62 -0.03 -10.17
C ASP A 242 19.64 0.36 -9.05
N VAL A 243 18.38 -0.05 -9.20
CA VAL A 243 17.32 0.18 -8.22
C VAL A 243 16.59 -1.12 -7.94
N VAL A 244 16.36 -1.42 -6.68
CA VAL A 244 15.53 -2.54 -6.23
C VAL A 244 14.38 -1.99 -5.40
N ILE A 245 13.15 -2.39 -5.71
CA ILE A 245 11.96 -2.04 -4.93
C ILE A 245 11.31 -3.32 -4.41
N GLU A 246 11.19 -3.44 -3.10
CA GLU A 246 10.54 -4.58 -2.44
C GLU A 246 9.42 -4.12 -1.50
N ALA A 247 8.30 -4.84 -1.51
CA ALA A 247 7.17 -4.65 -0.59
C ALA A 247 6.86 -5.93 0.21
N SER A 248 7.69 -6.96 0.10
CA SER A 248 7.55 -8.20 0.87
C SER A 248 8.08 -8.05 2.29
N ARG A 249 7.63 -8.94 3.18
CA ARG A 249 8.21 -9.01 4.52
C ARG A 249 9.72 -9.28 4.43
N PRO A 250 10.56 -8.58 5.22
CA PRO A 250 12.02 -8.72 5.15
C PRO A 250 12.52 -10.15 5.30
N ALA A 251 11.85 -10.95 6.13
CA ALA A 251 12.19 -12.37 6.34
C ALA A 251 12.09 -13.20 5.06
N ALA A 252 11.23 -12.84 4.10
CA ALA A 252 11.07 -13.58 2.85
C ALA A 252 12.33 -13.50 1.96
N PHE A 253 12.90 -12.30 1.85
CA PHE A 253 14.17 -12.08 1.14
C PHE A 253 15.37 -12.57 1.95
N ALA A 254 15.40 -12.32 3.26
CA ALA A 254 16.52 -12.69 4.13
C ALA A 254 16.75 -14.21 4.16
N ARG A 255 15.68 -15.01 4.28
CA ARG A 255 15.78 -16.48 4.28
C ARG A 255 16.36 -17.05 3.00
N ARG A 256 16.19 -16.36 1.87
CA ARG A 256 16.70 -16.75 0.57
C ARG A 256 18.07 -16.13 0.24
N GLY A 257 18.65 -15.35 1.14
CA GLY A 257 19.91 -14.64 0.88
C GLY A 257 19.78 -13.58 -0.22
N LEU A 258 18.58 -12.98 -0.37
CA LEU A 258 18.27 -11.96 -1.39
C LEU A 258 18.17 -10.55 -0.81
N SER A 259 18.43 -10.36 0.49
CA SER A 259 18.34 -9.05 1.14
C SER A 259 19.46 -8.11 0.67
N ALA A 260 19.24 -6.81 0.86
CA ALA A 260 20.22 -5.77 0.51
C ALA A 260 21.62 -6.00 1.11
N ASN A 261 21.69 -6.63 2.29
CA ASN A 261 22.96 -6.96 2.93
C ASN A 261 23.61 -8.26 2.40
N ALA A 262 22.84 -9.15 1.75
CA ALA A 262 23.32 -10.42 1.23
C ALA A 262 23.78 -10.31 -0.24
N ILE A 263 23.22 -9.38 -1.00
CA ILE A 263 23.61 -9.12 -2.38
C ILE A 263 24.86 -8.22 -2.38
N PRO A 264 25.90 -8.55 -3.19
CA PRO A 264 27.10 -7.72 -3.26
C PRO A 264 26.79 -6.25 -3.49
N GLY A 265 27.43 -5.38 -2.72
CA GLY A 265 27.27 -3.93 -2.82
C GLY A 265 27.65 -3.41 -4.22
N ARG A 266 26.86 -2.50 -4.75
CA ARG A 266 27.15 -1.78 -5.99
C ARG A 266 27.08 -0.27 -5.71
N ALA A 267 28.11 0.45 -6.05
CA ALA A 267 28.17 1.90 -5.82
C ALA A 267 26.96 2.61 -6.47
N GLY A 268 26.27 3.43 -5.70
CA GLY A 268 25.09 4.19 -6.13
C GLY A 268 23.79 3.39 -6.29
N ARG A 269 23.74 2.10 -5.93
CA ARG A 269 22.49 1.32 -5.93
C ARG A 269 21.51 1.89 -4.90
N VAL A 270 20.26 2.02 -5.29
CA VAL A 270 19.15 2.35 -4.39
C VAL A 270 18.35 1.08 -4.11
N TRP A 271 18.17 0.75 -2.83
CA TRP A 271 17.32 -0.35 -2.40
C TRP A 271 16.18 0.22 -1.55
N LEU A 272 14.98 0.28 -2.13
CA LEU A 272 13.78 0.80 -1.48
C LEU A 272 12.94 -0.34 -0.92
N ARG A 273 12.65 -0.27 0.37
CA ARG A 273 11.68 -1.15 1.03
C ARG A 273 10.43 -0.37 1.38
N ILE A 274 9.28 -0.89 0.96
CA ILE A 274 7.96 -0.37 1.33
C ILE A 274 7.42 -1.22 2.47
N SER A 275 7.01 -0.58 3.56
CA SER A 275 6.33 -1.22 4.69
C SER A 275 5.20 -0.32 5.18
N GLY A 276 4.12 -0.91 5.71
CA GLY A 276 2.98 -0.14 6.20
C GLY A 276 3.25 0.56 7.53
N TYR A 277 4.22 0.06 8.32
CA TYR A 277 4.46 0.57 9.67
C TYR A 277 5.94 0.77 9.95
N THR A 278 6.30 1.98 10.42
CA THR A 278 7.68 2.29 10.83
C THR A 278 8.08 1.45 12.03
N GLY A 279 9.28 0.86 11.98
CA GLY A 279 9.81 0.03 13.07
C GLY A 279 9.19 -1.37 13.19
N GLN A 280 8.15 -1.70 12.41
CA GLN A 280 7.47 -2.98 12.41
C GLN A 280 7.44 -3.62 10.99
N PRO A 281 8.58 -3.90 10.37
CA PRO A 281 8.64 -4.30 8.97
C PRO A 281 8.05 -5.69 8.69
N GLY A 282 7.78 -6.48 9.73
CA GLY A 282 7.11 -7.78 9.62
C GLY A 282 5.58 -7.71 9.76
N ARG A 283 5.03 -6.56 10.16
CA ARG A 283 3.59 -6.37 10.34
C ARG A 283 2.90 -6.32 8.98
N THR A 284 1.85 -7.12 8.84
CA THR A 284 1.01 -7.11 7.63
C THR A 284 0.28 -5.78 7.53
N ALA A 285 0.28 -5.19 6.33
CA ALA A 285 -0.41 -3.96 6.03
C ALA A 285 -0.94 -3.98 4.60
N PHE A 286 -2.05 -3.28 4.43
CA PHE A 286 -2.57 -2.80 3.16
C PHE A 286 -2.65 -1.27 3.22
N GLY A 287 -3.15 -0.61 2.19
CA GLY A 287 -3.25 0.85 2.18
C GLY A 287 -4.25 1.38 3.21
N ASP A 288 -5.44 0.78 3.26
CA ASP A 288 -6.55 1.24 4.10
C ASP A 288 -6.20 1.25 5.61
N ASP A 289 -5.62 0.15 6.13
CA ASP A 289 -5.24 0.05 7.55
C ASP A 289 -4.08 0.99 7.88
N ALA A 290 -3.10 1.11 6.99
CA ALA A 290 -1.98 2.03 7.16
C ALA A 290 -2.45 3.51 7.15
N ALA A 291 -3.42 3.85 6.31
CA ALA A 291 -4.04 5.18 6.27
C ALA A 291 -4.73 5.50 7.61
N VAL A 292 -5.50 4.54 8.14
CA VAL A 292 -6.16 4.68 9.46
C VAL A 292 -5.13 4.80 10.60
N ALA A 293 -4.06 4.01 10.56
CA ALA A 293 -2.96 4.15 11.52
C ALA A 293 -2.35 5.56 11.52
N GLY A 294 -2.19 6.17 10.35
CA GLY A 294 -1.72 7.55 10.20
C GLY A 294 -2.76 8.63 10.48
N GLY A 295 -3.99 8.27 10.86
CA GLY A 295 -5.08 9.22 11.10
C GLY A 295 -5.69 9.80 9.83
N LEU A 296 -5.42 9.19 8.66
CA LEU A 296 -6.00 9.61 7.39
C LEU A 296 -7.42 9.05 7.25
N VAL A 297 -8.34 9.67 7.98
CA VAL A 297 -9.78 9.40 7.94
C VAL A 297 -10.53 10.70 7.76
N GLY A 298 -11.69 10.66 7.10
CA GLY A 298 -12.64 11.76 7.05
C GLY A 298 -13.53 11.78 8.29
N GLU A 299 -14.40 12.78 8.37
CA GLU A 299 -15.33 12.97 9.47
C GLU A 299 -16.76 12.64 9.03
N GLY A 300 -17.43 11.81 9.80
CA GLY A 300 -18.84 11.48 9.65
C GLY A 300 -19.62 11.82 10.93
N ALA A 301 -20.94 11.92 10.83
CA ALA A 301 -21.80 12.26 11.97
C ALA A 301 -21.64 11.30 13.17
N ASP A 302 -21.42 10.01 12.88
CA ASP A 302 -21.31 8.96 13.90
C ASP A 302 -19.88 8.45 14.10
N GLY A 303 -18.87 9.17 13.67
CA GLY A 303 -17.46 8.80 13.80
C GLY A 303 -16.69 8.84 12.48
N PRO A 304 -15.46 8.26 12.45
CA PRO A 304 -14.59 8.37 11.30
C PRO A 304 -15.13 7.62 10.07
N VAL A 305 -14.77 8.11 8.89
CA VAL A 305 -15.06 7.49 7.59
C VAL A 305 -13.75 7.33 6.80
N PHE A 306 -13.71 6.39 5.86
CA PHE A 306 -12.53 6.25 5.00
C PHE A 306 -12.33 7.49 4.12
N CYS A 307 -11.06 7.82 3.90
CA CYS A 307 -10.60 8.93 3.08
C CYS A 307 -9.92 8.38 1.82
N GLY A 308 -10.57 8.57 0.68
CA GLY A 308 -10.03 8.09 -0.59
C GLY A 308 -10.20 6.59 -0.81
N ASP A 309 -9.30 6.03 -1.64
CA ASP A 309 -9.16 4.60 -1.95
C ASP A 309 -7.67 4.27 -1.77
N ALA A 310 -7.31 3.79 -0.58
CA ALA A 310 -5.92 3.58 -0.16
C ALA A 310 -5.45 2.11 -0.29
#